data_be8948999e4ae21108d87dbdff697cdf
#
_entry.id   be8948999e4ae21108d87dbdff697cdf
#
_cell.length_a   1.000
_cell.length_b   1.000
_cell.length_c   1.000
_cell.angle_alpha   90.00
_cell.angle_beta   90.00
_cell.angle_gamma   90.00
#
_symmetry.space_group_name_H-M   'P 1'
#
loop_
_entity.id
_entity.type
_entity.pdbx_description
1 polymer ?
#
loop_
_entity_poly.entity_id
_entity_poly.type
_entity_poly.pdbx_seq_one_letter_code
_entity_poly.pdbx_strand_id
1 'polypeptide(L)'
;MEAAVGVQPDLIINGQRFKDKYDQFKQLTPEAALVDIDIRDEKDENGKLKYKFDEELKRQVTVAGEIFGKKDEAAKLVSDFDASIARVKAAYKPGSKVMAVIVSKGKVNYAAPGSGRTLGPVFEILGLTPALESQGSSDHQGDEISVEAIAQSNPDWILAMDRDGAITAEGETVTPASEVIAGSAPLQNVTAVTKKQIVYMPADTYLNEGIQTYTKFFNDVADAMEKSA
;
A
#
# COMPACT_ATOMS: atom_id res chain seq x y z
N MET A 1 -14.22 12.60 -18.71
CA MET A 1 -13.66 13.76 -19.40
C MET A 1 -14.68 14.89 -19.53
N GLU A 2 -15.85 14.67 -20.11
CA GLU A 2 -16.91 15.69 -20.28
C GLU A 2 -17.28 16.42 -18.98
N ALA A 3 -17.42 15.67 -17.88
CA ALA A 3 -17.72 16.28 -16.58
C ALA A 3 -16.62 17.24 -16.10
N ALA A 4 -15.35 16.91 -16.33
CA ALA A 4 -14.23 17.78 -15.96
C ALA A 4 -14.22 19.08 -16.80
N VAL A 5 -14.54 18.98 -18.08
CA VAL A 5 -14.67 20.15 -18.97
C VAL A 5 -15.87 21.01 -18.57
N GLY A 6 -16.98 20.36 -18.22
CA GLY A 6 -18.23 21.05 -17.86
C GLY A 6 -18.14 21.91 -16.60
N VAL A 7 -17.28 21.57 -15.65
CA VAL A 7 -17.11 22.35 -14.40
C VAL A 7 -16.08 23.50 -14.53
N GLN A 8 -15.36 23.59 -15.63
CA GLN A 8 -14.35 24.64 -15.91
C GLN A 8 -13.39 24.84 -14.71
N PRO A 9 -12.61 23.82 -14.32
CA PRO A 9 -11.77 23.90 -13.14
C PRO A 9 -10.59 24.84 -13.34
N ASP A 10 -10.15 25.50 -12.28
CA ASP A 10 -8.89 26.27 -12.25
C ASP A 10 -7.67 25.35 -12.07
N LEU A 11 -7.86 24.20 -11.41
CA LEU A 11 -6.84 23.21 -11.12
C LEU A 11 -7.37 21.79 -11.34
N ILE A 12 -6.56 20.97 -12.02
CA ILE A 12 -6.75 19.53 -12.13
C ILE A 12 -5.56 18.83 -11.48
N ILE A 13 -5.82 18.01 -10.47
CA ILE A 13 -4.84 17.11 -9.88
C ILE A 13 -5.06 15.74 -10.51
N ASN A 14 -4.12 15.33 -11.35
CA ASN A 14 -4.14 14.05 -12.04
C ASN A 14 -3.26 13.03 -11.32
N GLY A 15 -3.61 11.76 -11.43
CA GLY A 15 -2.78 10.66 -10.90
C GLY A 15 -3.39 9.31 -11.21
N GLN A 16 -2.70 8.27 -10.87
CA GLN A 16 -2.99 6.84 -10.96
C GLN A 16 -4.01 6.43 -12.07
N ARG A 17 -5.31 6.49 -11.75
CA ARG A 17 -6.39 6.02 -12.64
C ARG A 17 -6.46 6.78 -13.96
N PHE A 18 -6.01 8.03 -13.98
CA PHE A 18 -6.11 8.92 -15.11
C PHE A 18 -4.74 9.37 -15.64
N LYS A 19 -3.64 8.70 -15.25
CA LYS A 19 -2.29 9.07 -15.67
C LYS A 19 -2.16 9.18 -17.21
N ASP A 20 -2.75 8.23 -17.93
CA ASP A 20 -2.73 8.21 -19.41
C ASP A 20 -3.64 9.27 -20.05
N LYS A 21 -4.35 10.07 -19.26
CA LYS A 21 -5.25 11.13 -19.72
C LYS A 21 -4.70 12.53 -19.55
N TYR A 22 -3.46 12.66 -19.06
CA TYR A 22 -2.84 13.95 -18.80
C TYR A 22 -2.89 14.91 -20.00
N ASP A 23 -2.41 14.48 -21.15
CA ASP A 23 -2.40 15.31 -22.37
C ASP A 23 -3.82 15.62 -22.87
N GLN A 24 -4.76 14.71 -22.68
CA GLN A 24 -6.16 14.92 -23.03
C GLN A 24 -6.80 15.98 -22.14
N PHE A 25 -6.54 15.98 -20.82
CA PHE A 25 -6.96 17.04 -19.92
C PHE A 25 -6.38 18.39 -20.35
N LYS A 26 -5.08 18.44 -20.65
CA LYS A 26 -4.40 19.65 -21.07
C LYS A 26 -5.01 20.27 -22.34
N GLN A 27 -5.44 19.43 -23.28
CA GLN A 27 -6.11 19.89 -24.51
C GLN A 27 -7.54 20.39 -24.26
N LEU A 28 -8.29 19.72 -23.40
CA LEU A 28 -9.71 19.99 -23.16
C LEU A 28 -9.94 21.12 -22.15
N THR A 29 -8.98 21.40 -21.30
CA THR A 29 -9.05 22.43 -20.25
C THR A 29 -7.78 23.29 -20.26
N PRO A 30 -7.51 24.04 -21.36
CA PRO A 30 -6.25 24.75 -21.56
C PRO A 30 -6.00 25.86 -20.53
N GLU A 31 -7.06 26.38 -19.91
CA GLU A 31 -6.98 27.42 -18.87
C GLU A 31 -6.70 26.85 -17.47
N ALA A 32 -6.91 25.55 -17.25
CA ALA A 32 -6.68 24.92 -15.97
C ALA A 32 -5.19 24.65 -15.72
N ALA A 33 -4.71 24.92 -14.51
CA ALA A 33 -3.44 24.37 -14.05
C ALA A 33 -3.56 22.85 -13.95
N LEU A 34 -2.61 22.09 -14.49
CA LEU A 34 -2.61 20.65 -14.48
C LEU A 34 -1.37 20.12 -13.74
N VAL A 35 -1.59 19.36 -12.68
CA VAL A 35 -0.54 18.79 -11.83
C VAL A 35 -0.64 17.28 -11.84
N ASP A 36 0.45 16.60 -12.14
CA ASP A 36 0.55 15.14 -12.03
C ASP A 36 1.20 14.76 -10.70
N ILE A 37 0.42 14.07 -9.86
CA ILE A 37 0.87 13.54 -8.58
C ILE A 37 0.98 12.02 -8.58
N ASP A 38 0.91 11.36 -9.73
CA ASP A 38 1.06 9.90 -9.80
C ASP A 38 2.39 9.43 -9.21
N ILE A 39 2.40 8.22 -8.68
CA ILE A 39 3.65 7.55 -8.29
C ILE A 39 4.41 7.23 -9.57
N ARG A 40 5.60 7.80 -9.71
CA ARG A 40 6.42 7.60 -10.90
C ARG A 40 7.05 6.21 -10.88
N ASP A 41 6.76 5.43 -11.90
CA ASP A 41 7.20 4.04 -12.07
C ASP A 41 8.26 3.88 -13.17
N GLU A 42 8.91 4.99 -13.57
CA GLU A 42 9.98 4.99 -14.55
C GLU A 42 11.15 4.09 -14.12
N LYS A 43 11.66 3.33 -15.07
CA LYS A 43 12.81 2.46 -14.85
C LYS A 43 14.05 3.01 -15.55
N ASP A 44 15.21 2.73 -14.97
CA ASP A 44 16.51 2.98 -15.58
C ASP A 44 16.83 1.92 -16.65
N GLU A 45 18.01 2.04 -17.28
CA GLU A 45 18.51 1.12 -18.31
C GLU A 45 18.68 -0.33 -17.80
N ASN A 46 18.77 -0.53 -16.49
CA ASN A 46 18.88 -1.82 -15.83
C ASN A 46 17.52 -2.37 -15.38
N GLY A 47 16.42 -1.66 -15.65
CA GLY A 47 15.07 -2.04 -15.26
C GLY A 47 14.73 -1.73 -13.80
N LYS A 48 15.58 -1.00 -13.06
CA LYS A 48 15.36 -0.58 -11.68
C LYS A 48 14.53 0.71 -11.66
N LEU A 49 13.60 0.83 -10.71
CA LEU A 49 12.84 2.07 -10.50
C LEU A 49 13.79 3.24 -10.20
N LYS A 50 13.61 4.34 -10.91
CA LYS A 50 14.36 5.60 -10.71
C LYS A 50 13.95 6.31 -9.43
N TYR A 51 12.70 6.16 -9.03
CA TYR A 51 12.11 6.82 -7.88
C TYR A 51 11.66 5.78 -6.86
N LYS A 52 11.95 6.03 -5.59
CA LYS A 52 11.51 5.15 -4.51
C LYS A 52 10.08 5.49 -4.13
N PHE A 53 9.32 4.48 -3.76
CA PHE A 53 7.91 4.64 -3.41
C PHE A 53 7.69 5.60 -2.23
N ASP A 54 8.51 5.52 -1.19
CA ASP A 54 8.46 6.41 -0.04
C ASP A 54 8.81 7.87 -0.39
N GLU A 55 9.75 8.09 -1.31
CA GLU A 55 10.09 9.42 -1.82
C GLU A 55 8.94 10.01 -2.64
N GLU A 56 8.23 9.20 -3.41
CA GLU A 56 7.08 9.63 -4.19
C GLU A 56 5.88 10.00 -3.30
N LEU A 57 5.61 9.26 -2.24
CA LEU A 57 4.60 9.63 -1.25
C LEU A 57 4.91 11.00 -0.60
N LYS A 58 6.18 11.23 -0.26
CA LYS A 58 6.63 12.53 0.28
C LYS A 58 6.50 13.65 -0.76
N ARG A 59 6.85 13.38 -2.02
CA ARG A 59 6.67 14.34 -3.11
C ARG A 59 5.22 14.76 -3.27
N GLN A 60 4.29 13.80 -3.30
CA GLN A 60 2.85 14.09 -3.44
C GLN A 60 2.36 15.09 -2.39
N VAL A 61 2.65 14.82 -1.11
CA VAL A 61 2.18 15.69 -0.02
C VAL A 61 2.91 17.05 -0.01
N THR A 62 4.18 17.07 -0.39
CA THR A 62 4.95 18.32 -0.48
C THR A 62 4.40 19.24 -1.57
N VAL A 63 4.15 18.69 -2.76
CA VAL A 63 3.53 19.41 -3.89
C VAL A 63 2.14 19.94 -3.49
N ALA A 64 1.32 19.12 -2.84
CA ALA A 64 0.02 19.56 -2.36
C ALA A 64 0.14 20.70 -1.33
N GLY A 65 1.10 20.60 -0.41
CA GLY A 65 1.39 21.63 0.58
C GLY A 65 1.80 22.97 -0.07
N GLU A 66 2.54 22.93 -1.18
CA GLU A 66 2.90 24.11 -1.94
C GLU A 66 1.70 24.75 -2.64
N ILE A 67 0.90 23.95 -3.33
CA ILE A 67 -0.29 24.40 -4.08
C ILE A 67 -1.30 25.06 -3.15
N PHE A 68 -1.56 24.46 -2.00
CA PHE A 68 -2.61 24.89 -1.07
C PHE A 68 -2.09 25.79 0.07
N GLY A 69 -0.82 26.20 0.05
CA GLY A 69 -0.24 27.05 1.10
C GLY A 69 -0.16 26.36 2.47
N LYS A 70 0.02 25.02 2.48
CA LYS A 70 0.04 24.14 3.65
C LYS A 70 1.41 23.47 3.86
N LYS A 71 2.49 24.24 3.68
CA LYS A 71 3.87 23.70 3.72
C LYS A 71 4.23 23.09 5.07
N ASP A 72 3.81 23.72 6.17
CA ASP A 72 4.14 23.25 7.52
C ASP A 72 3.39 21.93 7.83
N GLU A 73 2.11 21.84 7.44
CA GLU A 73 1.32 20.62 7.59
C GLU A 73 1.89 19.50 6.73
N ALA A 74 2.32 19.79 5.49
CA ALA A 74 2.97 18.82 4.61
C ALA A 74 4.31 18.33 5.20
N ALA A 75 5.14 19.25 5.70
CA ALA A 75 6.41 18.89 6.36
C ALA A 75 6.18 18.00 7.58
N LYS A 76 5.13 18.27 8.35
CA LYS A 76 4.76 17.42 9.49
C LYS A 76 4.37 16.02 9.04
N LEU A 77 3.56 15.87 8.01
CA LEU A 77 3.18 14.54 7.47
C LEU A 77 4.42 13.75 7.01
N VAL A 78 5.37 14.40 6.36
CA VAL A 78 6.64 13.78 5.95
C VAL A 78 7.45 13.33 7.18
N SER A 79 7.57 14.19 8.19
CA SER A 79 8.28 13.87 9.42
C SER A 79 7.65 12.71 10.19
N ASP A 80 6.32 12.69 10.30
CA ASP A 80 5.57 11.61 10.98
C ASP A 80 5.75 10.27 10.24
N PHE A 81 5.76 10.31 8.91
CA PHE A 81 6.00 9.15 8.07
C PHE A 81 7.42 8.59 8.26
N ASP A 82 8.45 9.45 8.20
CA ASP A 82 9.84 9.04 8.43
C ASP A 82 10.04 8.47 9.84
N ALA A 83 9.40 9.07 10.84
CA ALA A 83 9.42 8.56 12.21
C ALA A 83 8.78 7.17 12.31
N SER A 84 7.66 6.92 11.61
CA SER A 84 6.99 5.61 11.60
C SER A 84 7.87 4.53 10.97
N ILE A 85 8.57 4.84 9.87
CA ILE A 85 9.55 3.93 9.24
C ILE A 85 10.68 3.60 10.22
N ALA A 86 11.26 4.61 10.85
CA ALA A 86 12.35 4.43 11.81
C ALA A 86 11.92 3.55 12.99
N ARG A 87 10.69 3.72 13.45
CA ARG A 87 10.12 2.95 14.56
C ARG A 87 9.97 1.47 14.20
N VAL A 88 9.44 1.13 13.01
CA VAL A 88 9.36 -0.27 12.55
C VAL A 88 10.76 -0.88 12.43
N LYS A 89 11.72 -0.16 11.81
CA LYS A 89 13.10 -0.65 11.67
C LYS A 89 13.77 -0.94 13.01
N ALA A 90 13.46 -0.17 14.05
CA ALA A 90 13.97 -0.39 15.41
C ALA A 90 13.32 -1.60 16.10
N ALA A 91 12.03 -1.84 15.86
CA ALA A 91 11.28 -2.95 16.45
C ALA A 91 11.45 -4.28 15.72
N TYR A 92 11.78 -4.23 14.41
CA TYR A 92 11.92 -5.42 13.59
C TYR A 92 13.13 -6.26 13.97
N LYS A 93 12.91 -7.55 14.25
CA LYS A 93 14.01 -8.51 14.50
C LYS A 93 14.57 -9.00 13.17
N PRO A 94 15.84 -8.69 12.84
CA PRO A 94 16.46 -9.11 11.57
C PRO A 94 16.31 -10.62 11.34
N GLY A 95 15.90 -11.00 10.15
CA GLY A 95 15.68 -12.40 9.76
C GLY A 95 14.29 -12.95 10.07
N SER A 96 13.43 -12.23 10.79
CA SER A 96 12.01 -12.59 10.88
C SER A 96 11.37 -12.57 9.50
N LYS A 97 10.67 -13.64 9.15
CA LYS A 97 10.06 -13.80 7.84
C LYS A 97 8.70 -13.11 7.77
N VAL A 98 8.50 -12.28 6.76
CA VAL A 98 7.27 -11.52 6.55
C VAL A 98 6.58 -11.97 5.28
N MET A 99 5.26 -12.16 5.34
CA MET A 99 4.39 -12.39 4.19
C MET A 99 3.45 -11.21 4.03
N ALA A 100 3.28 -10.73 2.82
CA ALA A 100 2.26 -9.73 2.50
C ALA A 100 1.14 -10.38 1.68
N VAL A 101 -0.11 -10.08 2.05
CA VAL A 101 -1.30 -10.65 1.40
C VAL A 101 -2.37 -9.59 1.17
N ILE A 102 -3.16 -9.79 0.12
CA ILE A 102 -4.38 -9.04 -0.17
C ILE A 102 -5.54 -10.02 -0.09
N VAL A 103 -6.52 -9.74 0.77
CA VAL A 103 -7.76 -10.50 0.78
C VAL A 103 -8.71 -9.89 -0.24
N SER A 104 -9.05 -10.68 -1.25
CA SER A 104 -9.93 -10.29 -2.35
C SER A 104 -10.79 -11.48 -2.80
N LYS A 105 -12.08 -11.23 -3.00
CA LYS A 105 -13.09 -12.27 -3.34
C LYS A 105 -13.11 -13.44 -2.35
N GLY A 106 -12.94 -13.12 -1.08
CA GLY A 106 -12.88 -14.11 -0.01
C GLY A 106 -11.67 -15.04 -0.06
N LYS A 107 -10.62 -14.71 -0.82
CA LYS A 107 -9.37 -15.47 -0.95
C LYS A 107 -8.19 -14.68 -0.41
N VAL A 108 -7.18 -15.40 0.10
CA VAL A 108 -5.88 -14.85 0.49
C VAL A 108 -4.96 -14.91 -0.70
N ASN A 109 -4.63 -13.76 -1.28
CA ASN A 109 -3.75 -13.62 -2.43
C ASN A 109 -2.41 -13.03 -2.01
N TYR A 110 -1.36 -13.31 -2.76
CA TYR A 110 0.01 -12.88 -2.48
C TYR A 110 0.26 -11.45 -2.97
N ALA A 111 0.94 -10.65 -2.17
CA ALA A 111 1.51 -9.38 -2.59
C ALA A 111 3.05 -9.52 -2.61
N ALA A 112 3.62 -9.71 -3.79
CA ALA A 112 5.04 -10.00 -3.94
C ALA A 112 5.92 -8.81 -3.48
N PRO A 113 7.04 -9.05 -2.79
CA PRO A 113 8.01 -8.01 -2.45
C PRO A 113 8.44 -7.20 -3.69
N GLY A 114 8.42 -5.89 -3.56
CA GLY A 114 8.76 -4.94 -4.61
C GLY A 114 7.65 -4.70 -5.62
N SER A 115 7.10 -5.73 -6.26
CA SER A 115 6.12 -5.60 -7.36
C SER A 115 4.66 -5.64 -6.91
N GLY A 116 4.34 -6.33 -5.83
CA GLY A 116 2.98 -6.44 -5.33
C GLY A 116 2.38 -5.07 -5.00
N ARG A 117 1.14 -4.86 -5.44
CA ARG A 117 0.46 -3.59 -5.19
C ARG A 117 0.40 -3.29 -3.69
N THR A 118 0.49 -2.03 -3.31
CA THR A 118 0.33 -1.49 -1.94
C THR A 118 1.38 -2.02 -0.95
N LEU A 119 1.48 -3.34 -0.77
CA LEU A 119 2.36 -3.96 0.21
C LEU A 119 3.74 -4.38 -0.33
N GLY A 120 3.90 -4.52 -1.63
CA GLY A 120 5.20 -4.91 -2.23
C GLY A 120 6.33 -3.94 -1.90
N PRO A 121 6.16 -2.62 -2.09
CA PRO A 121 7.18 -1.62 -1.78
C PRO A 121 7.56 -1.55 -0.29
N VAL A 122 6.68 -1.99 0.60
CA VAL A 122 6.89 -1.96 2.06
C VAL A 122 8.11 -2.78 2.49
N PHE A 123 8.43 -3.86 1.76
CA PHE A 123 9.60 -4.68 2.06
C PHE A 123 10.91 -3.90 1.94
N GLU A 124 11.09 -3.14 0.87
CA GLU A 124 12.28 -2.30 0.67
C GLU A 124 12.31 -1.15 1.68
N ILE A 125 11.18 -0.45 1.86
CA ILE A 125 11.08 0.70 2.76
C ILE A 125 11.47 0.32 4.20
N LEU A 126 10.97 -0.79 4.68
CA LEU A 126 11.15 -1.22 6.07
C LEU A 126 12.34 -2.18 6.26
N GLY A 127 12.95 -2.68 5.17
CA GLY A 127 14.04 -3.65 5.22
C GLY A 127 13.59 -5.03 5.71
N LEU A 128 12.39 -5.49 5.30
CA LEU A 128 11.80 -6.75 5.74
C LEU A 128 12.35 -7.94 4.94
N THR A 129 12.52 -9.07 5.61
CA THR A 129 12.89 -10.35 4.97
C THR A 129 11.63 -11.07 4.49
N PRO A 130 11.45 -11.31 3.18
CA PRO A 130 10.26 -12.01 2.69
C PRO A 130 10.26 -13.48 3.12
N ALA A 131 9.08 -14.00 3.48
CA ALA A 131 8.89 -15.42 3.76
C ALA A 131 8.88 -16.26 2.48
N LEU A 132 8.47 -15.65 1.37
CA LEU A 132 8.43 -16.23 0.04
C LEU A 132 8.96 -15.22 -0.97
N GLU A 133 9.89 -15.66 -1.81
CA GLU A 133 10.39 -14.91 -2.95
C GLU A 133 9.82 -15.55 -4.23
N SER A 134 8.65 -15.11 -4.64
CA SER A 134 8.04 -15.47 -5.91
C SER A 134 7.86 -14.22 -6.75
N GLN A 135 7.98 -14.37 -8.06
CA GLN A 135 7.60 -13.29 -8.96
C GLN A 135 6.11 -13.01 -8.80
N GLY A 136 5.76 -11.76 -8.79
CA GLY A 136 4.40 -11.30 -8.72
C GLY A 136 4.16 -10.08 -9.60
N SER A 137 2.92 -9.66 -9.66
CA SER A 137 2.47 -8.52 -10.44
C SER A 137 1.99 -7.37 -9.52
N SER A 138 1.62 -6.26 -10.13
CA SER A 138 0.93 -5.17 -9.45
C SER A 138 -0.60 -5.30 -9.51
N ASP A 139 -1.12 -6.52 -9.69
CA ASP A 139 -2.55 -6.74 -9.75
C ASP A 139 -3.23 -6.27 -8.45
N HIS A 140 -4.34 -5.58 -8.61
CA HIS A 140 -5.05 -4.97 -7.49
C HIS A 140 -5.79 -5.96 -6.58
N GLN A 141 -5.88 -7.22 -6.97
CA GLN A 141 -6.44 -8.31 -6.17
C GLN A 141 -5.34 -9.14 -5.48
N GLY A 142 -4.07 -8.86 -5.80
CA GLY A 142 -2.94 -9.72 -5.48
C GLY A 142 -2.80 -10.89 -6.45
N ASP A 143 -1.64 -11.54 -6.40
CA ASP A 143 -1.36 -12.68 -7.26
C ASP A 143 -1.97 -13.95 -6.66
N GLU A 144 -2.62 -14.77 -7.50
CA GLU A 144 -3.12 -16.07 -7.07
C GLU A 144 -1.93 -17.00 -6.77
N ILE A 145 -1.84 -17.41 -5.51
CA ILE A 145 -0.89 -18.40 -5.02
C ILE A 145 -1.66 -19.40 -4.17
N SER A 146 -1.21 -20.66 -4.14
CA SER A 146 -1.88 -21.61 -3.25
C SER A 146 -1.67 -21.22 -1.79
N VAL A 147 -2.71 -21.31 -1.00
CA VAL A 147 -2.65 -21.00 0.45
C VAL A 147 -1.68 -21.97 1.16
N GLU A 148 -1.50 -23.16 0.61
CA GLU A 148 -0.52 -24.16 1.06
C GLU A 148 0.92 -23.67 0.86
N ALA A 149 1.21 -22.94 -0.23
CA ALA A 149 2.54 -22.36 -0.44
C ALA A 149 2.82 -21.24 0.59
N ILE A 150 1.81 -20.43 0.94
CA ILE A 150 1.90 -19.47 2.04
C ILE A 150 2.16 -20.21 3.36
N ALA A 151 1.43 -21.30 3.62
CA ALA A 151 1.60 -22.10 4.83
C ALA A 151 2.99 -22.73 4.92
N GLN A 152 3.51 -23.27 3.81
CA GLN A 152 4.84 -23.89 3.75
C GLN A 152 5.97 -22.87 3.98
N SER A 153 5.80 -21.62 3.56
CA SER A 153 6.79 -20.56 3.80
C SER A 153 6.88 -20.18 5.29
N ASN A 154 5.87 -20.52 6.07
CA ASN A 154 5.75 -20.33 7.51
C ASN A 154 6.23 -18.94 7.99
N PRO A 155 5.57 -17.85 7.58
CA PRO A 155 5.96 -16.51 8.00
C PRO A 155 5.82 -16.30 9.51
N ASP A 156 6.73 -15.48 10.06
CA ASP A 156 6.62 -14.99 11.44
C ASP A 156 5.59 -13.87 11.53
N TRP A 157 5.45 -13.08 10.49
CA TRP A 157 4.51 -11.96 10.37
C TRP A 157 3.71 -12.03 9.09
N ILE A 158 2.43 -11.65 9.17
CA ILE A 158 1.60 -11.40 7.98
C ILE A 158 1.16 -9.93 8.00
N LEU A 159 1.42 -9.24 6.90
CA LEU A 159 0.86 -7.92 6.60
C LEU A 159 -0.30 -8.10 5.64
N ALA A 160 -1.49 -7.65 6.01
CA ALA A 160 -2.70 -7.93 5.24
C ALA A 160 -3.46 -6.66 4.85
N MET A 161 -3.93 -6.61 3.61
CA MET A 161 -4.89 -5.61 3.14
C MET A 161 -6.24 -6.27 2.90
N ASP A 162 -7.31 -5.70 3.47
CA ASP A 162 -8.69 -6.10 3.21
C ASP A 162 -9.25 -5.28 2.04
N ARG A 163 -9.17 -5.83 0.83
CA ARG A 163 -9.72 -5.17 -0.34
C ARG A 163 -11.24 -5.25 -0.37
N ASP A 164 -11.80 -6.41 -0.02
CA ASP A 164 -13.23 -6.64 -0.11
C ASP A 164 -13.98 -5.72 0.85
N GLY A 165 -13.49 -5.58 2.09
CA GLY A 165 -14.06 -4.66 3.06
C GLY A 165 -14.05 -3.20 2.61
N ALA A 166 -13.01 -2.79 1.87
CA ALA A 166 -12.87 -1.41 1.40
C ALA A 166 -13.82 -1.04 0.24
N ILE A 167 -14.27 -2.00 -0.55
CA ILE A 167 -15.11 -1.76 -1.75
C ILE A 167 -16.55 -2.25 -1.62
N THR A 168 -16.92 -2.76 -0.46
CA THR A 168 -18.28 -3.23 -0.20
C THR A 168 -19.27 -2.08 -0.25
N ALA A 169 -20.34 -2.26 -1.02
CA ALA A 169 -21.40 -1.28 -1.09
C ALA A 169 -22.24 -1.24 0.20
N GLU A 170 -22.89 -0.11 0.45
CA GLU A 170 -23.78 0.02 1.60
C GLU A 170 -24.91 -1.03 1.54
N GLY A 171 -25.05 -1.81 2.61
CA GLY A 171 -26.04 -2.89 2.72
C GLY A 171 -25.56 -4.27 2.24
N GLU A 172 -24.38 -4.37 1.65
CA GLU A 172 -23.72 -5.65 1.37
C GLU A 172 -22.88 -6.11 2.56
N THR A 173 -22.73 -7.42 2.71
CA THR A 173 -21.85 -8.02 3.73
C THR A 173 -20.75 -8.83 3.06
N VAL A 174 -19.53 -8.61 3.51
CA VAL A 174 -18.37 -9.43 3.14
C VAL A 174 -17.74 -10.03 4.38
N THR A 175 -17.08 -11.16 4.21
CA THR A 175 -16.28 -11.73 5.29
C THR A 175 -15.00 -10.92 5.45
N PRO A 176 -14.73 -10.33 6.63
CA PRO A 176 -13.52 -9.56 6.85
C PRO A 176 -12.24 -10.38 6.62
N ALA A 177 -11.16 -9.73 6.20
CA ALA A 177 -9.88 -10.39 5.96
C ALA A 177 -9.40 -11.20 7.18
N SER A 178 -9.68 -10.72 8.40
CA SER A 178 -9.34 -11.41 9.63
C SER A 178 -10.05 -12.77 9.76
N GLU A 179 -11.31 -12.84 9.37
CA GLU A 179 -12.08 -14.09 9.39
C GLU A 179 -11.68 -15.02 8.23
N VAL A 180 -11.39 -14.49 7.04
CA VAL A 180 -10.90 -15.26 5.91
C VAL A 180 -9.56 -15.94 6.25
N ILE A 181 -8.62 -15.22 6.85
CA ILE A 181 -7.33 -15.77 7.27
C ILE A 181 -7.51 -16.75 8.41
N ALA A 182 -8.30 -16.41 9.43
CA ALA A 182 -8.58 -17.28 10.56
C ALA A 182 -9.36 -18.55 10.18
N GLY A 183 -10.22 -18.50 9.15
CA GLY A 183 -10.97 -19.64 8.65
C GLY A 183 -10.20 -20.54 7.68
N SER A 184 -9.00 -20.12 7.24
CA SER A 184 -8.18 -20.86 6.29
C SER A 184 -7.48 -22.03 6.97
N ALA A 185 -7.95 -23.26 6.74
CA ALA A 185 -7.39 -24.45 7.35
C ALA A 185 -5.88 -24.63 7.13
N PRO A 186 -5.29 -24.39 5.93
CA PRO A 186 -3.85 -24.49 5.74
C PRO A 186 -3.05 -23.50 6.59
N LEU A 187 -3.62 -22.34 6.96
CA LEU A 187 -2.91 -21.30 7.70
C LEU A 187 -2.93 -21.49 9.22
N GLN A 188 -3.74 -22.41 9.76
CA GLN A 188 -3.93 -22.56 11.21
C GLN A 188 -2.65 -22.86 12.00
N ASN A 189 -1.69 -23.53 11.37
CA ASN A 189 -0.42 -23.89 12.00
C ASN A 189 0.74 -22.95 11.65
N VAL A 190 0.48 -21.88 10.88
CA VAL A 190 1.48 -20.88 10.51
C VAL A 190 1.87 -20.06 11.74
N THR A 191 3.17 -19.80 11.89
CA THR A 191 3.70 -19.05 13.06
C THR A 191 2.99 -17.71 13.26
N ALA A 192 2.79 -16.94 12.21
CA ALA A 192 2.10 -15.65 12.30
C ALA A 192 0.66 -15.77 12.81
N VAL A 193 -0.06 -16.84 12.42
CA VAL A 193 -1.45 -17.06 12.86
C VAL A 193 -1.49 -17.52 14.32
N THR A 194 -0.67 -18.52 14.67
CA THR A 194 -0.64 -19.08 16.03
C THR A 194 -0.20 -18.07 17.08
N LYS A 195 0.73 -17.17 16.73
CA LYS A 195 1.22 -16.09 17.58
C LYS A 195 0.42 -14.79 17.50
N LYS A 196 -0.63 -14.74 16.65
CA LYS A 196 -1.43 -13.53 16.40
C LYS A 196 -0.56 -12.36 15.90
N GLN A 197 0.45 -12.65 15.09
CA GLN A 197 1.37 -11.71 14.47
C GLN A 197 0.88 -11.34 13.05
N ILE A 198 -0.36 -10.86 12.97
CA ILE A 198 -0.99 -10.39 11.74
C ILE A 198 -1.34 -8.92 11.93
N VAL A 199 -0.86 -8.06 11.04
CA VAL A 199 -1.17 -6.63 11.05
C VAL A 199 -1.97 -6.29 9.81
N TYR A 200 -3.14 -5.73 10.03
CA TYR A 200 -4.05 -5.31 8.95
C TYR A 200 -3.83 -3.84 8.64
N MET A 201 -3.81 -3.50 7.35
CA MET A 201 -3.84 -2.11 6.93
C MET A 201 -5.16 -1.44 7.35
N PRO A 202 -5.22 -0.10 7.44
CA PRO A 202 -6.48 0.63 7.64
C PRO A 202 -7.55 0.15 6.66
N ALA A 203 -8.78 0.04 7.12
CA ALA A 203 -9.87 -0.59 6.36
C ALA A 203 -10.16 0.07 5.01
N ASP A 204 -9.88 1.37 4.89
CA ASP A 204 -10.09 2.16 3.68
C ASP A 204 -8.85 2.25 2.76
N THR A 205 -7.78 1.52 3.06
CA THR A 205 -6.49 1.61 2.33
C THR A 205 -6.66 1.49 0.83
N TYR A 206 -7.46 0.55 0.36
CA TYR A 206 -7.64 0.34 -1.09
C TYR A 206 -8.17 1.58 -1.82
N LEU A 207 -8.89 2.46 -1.13
CA LEU A 207 -9.45 3.72 -1.65
C LEU A 207 -8.60 4.95 -1.30
N ASN A 208 -7.87 4.90 -0.18
CA ASN A 208 -7.10 6.00 0.40
C ASN A 208 -5.63 5.63 0.60
N GLU A 209 -4.97 5.23 -0.48
CA GLU A 209 -3.57 4.79 -0.47
C GLU A 209 -2.61 5.99 -0.51
N GLY A 210 -2.46 6.67 0.63
CA GLY A 210 -1.61 7.86 0.77
C GLY A 210 -0.63 7.77 1.95
N ILE A 211 0.21 8.80 2.11
CA ILE A 211 1.24 8.87 3.15
C ILE A 211 0.67 8.69 4.56
N GLN A 212 -0.53 9.23 4.82
CA GLN A 212 -1.20 9.11 6.12
C GLN A 212 -1.59 7.66 6.42
N THR A 213 -2.07 6.94 5.42
CA THR A 213 -2.43 5.52 5.52
C THR A 213 -1.21 4.67 5.85
N TYR A 214 -0.08 4.89 5.14
CA TYR A 214 1.16 4.19 5.43
C TYR A 214 1.74 4.57 6.79
N THR A 215 1.68 5.85 7.19
CA THR A 215 2.13 6.29 8.53
C THR A 215 1.37 5.55 9.62
N LYS A 216 0.04 5.48 9.51
CA LYS A 216 -0.77 4.73 10.47
C LYS A 216 -0.40 3.25 10.47
N PHE A 217 -0.35 2.63 9.31
CA PHE A 217 -0.02 1.22 9.17
C PHE A 217 1.35 0.88 9.76
N PHE A 218 2.38 1.68 9.49
CA PHE A 218 3.72 1.44 10.03
C PHE A 218 3.76 1.60 11.56
N ASN A 219 3.01 2.54 12.12
CA ASN A 219 2.85 2.61 13.57
C ASN A 219 2.15 1.37 14.13
N ASP A 220 1.10 0.87 13.48
CA ASP A 220 0.40 -0.36 13.90
C ASP A 220 1.35 -1.58 13.82
N VAL A 221 2.21 -1.66 12.79
CA VAL A 221 3.25 -2.70 12.65
C VAL A 221 4.28 -2.58 13.78
N ALA A 222 4.78 -1.37 14.06
CA ALA A 222 5.74 -1.15 15.14
C ALA A 222 5.14 -1.55 16.49
N ASP A 223 3.92 -1.13 16.80
CA ASP A 223 3.20 -1.49 18.03
C ASP A 223 3.09 -3.01 18.21
N ALA A 224 2.77 -3.72 17.12
CA ALA A 224 2.65 -5.17 17.17
C ALA A 224 4.01 -5.84 17.41
N MET A 225 5.06 -5.38 16.74
CA MET A 225 6.42 -5.91 16.88
C MET A 225 7.00 -5.63 18.27
N GLU A 226 6.80 -4.43 18.83
CA GLU A 226 7.24 -4.05 20.17
C GLU A 226 6.57 -4.89 21.25
N LYS A 227 5.28 -5.22 21.11
CA LYS A 227 4.53 -6.08 22.05
C LYS A 227 4.94 -7.54 21.98
N SER A 228 5.55 -7.99 20.87
CA SER A 228 6.01 -9.36 20.67
C SER A 228 7.47 -9.61 21.08
N ALA A 229 8.16 -8.57 21.53
CA ALA A 229 9.59 -8.57 21.84
C ALA A 229 9.97 -9.32 23.12
#